data_bb4786baa8a4f0f4b0f544e399372013
#
_entry.id   bb4786baa8a4f0f4b0f544e399372013
#
_cell.length_a   1.000
_cell.length_b   1.000
_cell.length_c   1.000
_cell.angle_alpha   90.00
_cell.angle_beta   90.00
_cell.angle_gamma   90.00
#
_symmetry.space_group_name_H-M   'P 1'
#
loop_
_entity.id
_entity.type
_entity.pdbx_description
1 polymer ?
#
loop_
_entity_poly.entity_id
_entity_poly.type
_entity_poly.pdbx_seq_one_letter_code
_entity_poly.pdbx_strand_id
1 'polypeptide(L)'
;MKNKNSQKNSKTIQHPLFGISTKKWIKLLNKNGGVDKKYFKRGVFITFLSIFTAPARMLFRIKYNSKINNTKITHPPVIIVGHWRSGTTYLHEILSYDPQFCSVTLWNTLLPDSFLILEPMKKFLSNFLPKKRPMDEIRVDIDGPYEEEAAIAVFSPWSFFHCLHFARNAEEQYLKSIHFKGLTNEEIEKWKKDYEKFMKTITYVNNGKRLLLKNPANTSRITMLLDLFPEANFIHIYRNPYKVYLSTVKMRNNVLDKLALQDASEEEIEKQVIENYKRLMKSYFEQEKQIPKGKIVDVRYEDLVSDPINQVKKIYSKLKLPGLDDALPGMKKYLERQKDYKTNVYKIDKKIIQRVKNNWDFTIEPWGYKPPK
;
A
#
# COMPACT_ATOMS: atom_id res chain seq x y z
N MET A 1 -17.83 21.19 20.11
CA MET A 1 -16.62 22.01 20.37
C MET A 1 -15.43 21.30 19.73
N LYS A 2 -14.98 21.76 18.57
CA LYS A 2 -13.79 21.24 17.85
C LYS A 2 -12.54 21.71 18.58
N ASN A 3 -11.74 20.79 19.05
CA ASN A 3 -10.48 21.06 19.73
C ASN A 3 -9.47 21.65 18.74
N LYS A 4 -9.32 22.98 18.71
CA LYS A 4 -8.47 23.76 17.80
C LYS A 4 -6.96 23.67 18.10
N ASN A 5 -6.51 22.77 18.97
CA ASN A 5 -5.13 22.80 19.50
C ASN A 5 -4.18 21.70 18.99
N SER A 6 -4.43 21.06 17.83
CA SER A 6 -3.48 20.09 17.27
C SER A 6 -2.81 20.53 15.95
N GLN A 7 -2.89 21.82 15.60
CA GLN A 7 -2.16 22.39 14.44
C GLN A 7 -0.85 23.03 14.87
N LYS A 8 0.12 22.29 15.39
CA LYS A 8 1.51 22.73 15.47
C LYS A 8 2.40 21.74 14.68
N ASN A 9 2.88 22.25 13.51
CA ASN A 9 4.10 21.84 12.81
C ASN A 9 4.31 20.36 12.54
N SER A 10 3.57 19.75 11.62
CA SER A 10 4.13 18.62 10.90
C SER A 10 4.88 19.15 9.65
N LYS A 11 6.18 19.37 9.79
CA LYS A 11 7.11 19.43 8.64
C LYS A 11 7.11 18.04 8.02
N THR A 12 6.20 17.76 7.09
CA THR A 12 6.00 16.40 6.62
C THR A 12 6.39 16.31 5.16
N ILE A 13 7.59 15.84 4.91
CA ILE A 13 8.01 15.37 3.60
C ILE A 13 7.49 13.92 3.46
N GLN A 14 6.22 13.75 3.14
CA GLN A 14 5.61 12.42 2.89
C GLN A 14 4.49 12.50 1.87
N HIS A 15 4.75 13.13 0.73
CA HIS A 15 3.78 13.06 -0.34
C HIS A 15 4.25 12.03 -1.40
N PRO A 16 3.45 11.04 -1.79
CA PRO A 16 3.87 10.00 -2.75
C PRO A 16 4.36 10.56 -4.10
N LEU A 17 3.96 11.78 -4.46
CA LEU A 17 4.34 12.41 -5.73
C LEU A 17 5.69 13.15 -5.70
N PHE A 18 6.47 13.11 -4.63
CA PHE A 18 7.76 13.83 -4.58
C PHE A 18 8.77 13.39 -5.64
N GLY A 19 8.77 12.12 -5.99
CA GLY A 19 9.63 11.58 -7.05
C GLY A 19 9.09 11.74 -8.48
N ILE A 20 7.89 12.31 -8.67
CA ILE A 20 7.26 12.37 -9.99
C ILE A 20 8.06 13.22 -10.98
N SER A 21 8.14 12.80 -12.26
CA SER A 21 8.77 13.63 -13.29
C SER A 21 7.85 14.77 -13.71
N THR A 22 8.41 15.93 -14.05
CA THR A 22 7.67 17.13 -14.46
C THR A 22 6.65 16.84 -15.57
N LYS A 23 7.04 16.04 -16.58
CA LYS A 23 6.14 15.65 -17.68
C LYS A 23 4.93 14.85 -17.18
N LYS A 24 5.14 13.89 -16.27
CA LYS A 24 4.06 13.07 -15.68
C LYS A 24 3.18 13.92 -14.76
N TRP A 25 3.79 14.82 -14.00
CA TRP A 25 3.09 15.74 -13.11
C TRP A 25 2.12 16.65 -13.87
N ILE A 26 2.59 17.33 -14.94
CA ILE A 26 1.76 18.18 -15.78
C ILE A 26 0.60 17.37 -16.41
N LYS A 27 0.88 16.16 -16.94
CA LYS A 27 -0.17 15.29 -17.47
C LYS A 27 -1.22 14.91 -16.41
N LEU A 28 -0.76 14.62 -15.20
CA LEU A 28 -1.65 14.25 -14.09
C LEU A 28 -2.54 15.42 -13.66
N LEU A 29 -1.99 16.65 -13.61
CA LEU A 29 -2.75 17.86 -13.32
C LEU A 29 -3.81 18.13 -14.40
N ASN A 30 -3.42 18.11 -15.67
CA ASN A 30 -4.34 18.36 -16.79
C ASN A 30 -5.50 17.36 -16.82
N LYS A 31 -5.19 16.08 -16.55
CA LYS A 31 -6.20 15.03 -16.52
C LYS A 31 -7.20 15.18 -15.37
N ASN A 32 -6.76 15.70 -14.22
CA ASN A 32 -7.56 15.73 -12.99
C ASN A 32 -8.07 17.13 -12.62
N GLY A 33 -7.95 18.13 -13.50
CA GLY A 33 -8.48 19.49 -13.27
C GLY A 33 -7.69 20.32 -12.27
N GLY A 34 -6.37 20.01 -12.10
CA GLY A 34 -5.44 20.83 -11.35
C GLY A 34 -5.51 20.66 -9.83
N VAL A 35 -5.02 21.68 -9.12
CA VAL A 35 -4.91 21.75 -7.65
C VAL A 35 -5.80 22.87 -7.12
N ASP A 36 -6.58 22.62 -6.07
CA ASP A 36 -7.39 23.64 -5.43
C ASP A 36 -6.55 24.67 -4.68
N LYS A 37 -7.06 25.91 -4.58
CA LYS A 37 -6.38 27.04 -3.93
C LYS A 37 -5.85 26.69 -2.53
N LYS A 38 -6.61 25.93 -1.77
CA LYS A 38 -6.25 25.46 -0.41
C LYS A 38 -4.95 24.64 -0.41
N TYR A 39 -4.67 23.90 -1.46
CA TYR A 39 -3.51 23.00 -1.59
C TYR A 39 -2.41 23.55 -2.52
N PHE A 40 -2.53 24.79 -2.97
CA PHE A 40 -1.63 25.41 -3.95
C PHE A 40 -0.15 25.28 -3.54
N LYS A 41 0.18 25.58 -2.27
CA LYS A 41 1.57 25.44 -1.75
C LYS A 41 2.12 24.02 -1.93
N ARG A 42 1.27 23.01 -1.76
CA ARG A 42 1.63 21.60 -1.96
C ARG A 42 1.90 21.29 -3.44
N GLY A 43 1.06 21.76 -4.33
CA GLY A 43 1.26 21.66 -5.78
C GLY A 43 2.56 22.30 -6.26
N VAL A 44 2.85 23.52 -5.79
CA VAL A 44 4.11 24.24 -6.08
C VAL A 44 5.31 23.45 -5.57
N PHE A 45 5.24 22.89 -4.36
CA PHE A 45 6.32 22.11 -3.80
C PHE A 45 6.59 20.81 -4.58
N ILE A 46 5.53 20.08 -5.01
CA ILE A 46 5.67 18.93 -5.89
C ILE A 46 6.31 19.32 -7.23
N THR A 47 5.88 20.46 -7.82
CA THR A 47 6.46 20.97 -9.07
C THR A 47 7.95 21.25 -8.91
N PHE A 48 8.32 21.97 -7.84
CA PHE A 48 9.72 22.25 -7.53
C PHE A 48 10.55 20.96 -7.42
N LEU A 49 10.09 19.99 -6.63
CA LEU A 49 10.81 18.72 -6.46
C LEU A 49 10.88 17.92 -7.75
N SER A 50 9.84 17.97 -8.59
CA SER A 50 9.84 17.28 -9.87
C SER A 50 10.93 17.78 -10.83
N ILE A 51 11.26 19.07 -10.76
CA ILE A 51 12.36 19.69 -11.52
C ILE A 51 13.70 19.39 -10.85
N PHE A 52 13.79 19.63 -9.53
CA PHE A 52 15.03 19.47 -8.76
C PHE A 52 15.60 18.04 -8.81
N THR A 53 14.74 17.03 -8.80
CA THR A 53 15.16 15.61 -8.87
C THR A 53 15.42 15.11 -10.30
N ALA A 54 15.22 15.93 -11.35
CA ALA A 54 15.40 15.51 -12.74
C ALA A 54 16.83 15.05 -13.08
N PRO A 55 17.91 15.71 -12.64
CA PRO A 55 19.27 15.23 -12.88
C PRO A 55 19.52 13.86 -12.24
N ALA A 56 19.05 13.63 -11.02
CA ALA A 56 19.22 12.35 -10.34
C ALA A 56 18.47 11.21 -11.08
N ARG A 57 17.28 11.48 -11.61
CA ARG A 57 16.55 10.50 -12.45
C ARG A 57 17.30 10.20 -13.77
N MET A 58 17.89 11.19 -14.37
CA MET A 58 18.69 10.99 -15.59
C MET A 58 19.93 10.12 -15.30
N LEU A 59 20.67 10.43 -14.24
CA LEU A 59 21.83 9.65 -13.82
C LEU A 59 21.44 8.22 -13.44
N PHE A 60 20.32 8.04 -12.75
CA PHE A 60 19.79 6.71 -12.42
C PHE A 60 19.56 5.88 -13.68
N ARG A 61 18.92 6.45 -14.69
CA ARG A 61 18.67 5.76 -15.97
C ARG A 61 19.96 5.37 -16.67
N ILE A 62 20.93 6.28 -16.74
CA ILE A 62 22.22 6.03 -17.40
C ILE A 62 22.96 4.91 -16.65
N LYS A 63 23.04 4.99 -15.32
CA LYS A 63 23.88 4.10 -14.51
C LYS A 63 23.28 2.72 -14.28
N TYR A 64 21.94 2.63 -14.13
CA TYR A 64 21.29 1.43 -13.61
C TYR A 64 20.31 0.77 -14.58
N ASN A 65 19.82 1.44 -15.64
CA ASN A 65 18.76 0.90 -16.50
C ASN A 65 19.12 -0.45 -17.14
N SER A 66 20.34 -0.58 -17.67
CA SER A 66 20.80 -1.85 -18.25
C SER A 66 20.87 -2.96 -17.18
N LYS A 67 21.44 -2.68 -16.02
CA LYS A 67 21.56 -3.65 -14.91
C LYS A 67 20.19 -4.12 -14.43
N ILE A 68 19.25 -3.18 -14.26
CA ILE A 68 17.88 -3.48 -13.82
C ILE A 68 17.15 -4.32 -14.88
N ASN A 69 17.24 -3.95 -16.16
CA ASN A 69 16.57 -4.70 -17.23
C ASN A 69 17.08 -6.14 -17.34
N ASN A 70 18.36 -6.38 -17.06
CA ASN A 70 18.98 -7.72 -17.08
C ASN A 70 18.75 -8.50 -15.76
N THR A 71 18.19 -7.87 -14.74
CA THR A 71 17.87 -8.55 -13.47
C THR A 71 16.70 -9.49 -13.65
N LYS A 72 16.87 -10.74 -13.21
CA LYS A 72 15.81 -11.76 -13.18
C LYS A 72 15.23 -11.89 -11.76
N ILE A 73 13.92 -11.97 -11.66
CA ILE A 73 13.22 -12.30 -10.42
C ILE A 73 13.13 -13.83 -10.36
N THR A 74 14.09 -14.46 -9.71
CA THR A 74 14.27 -15.93 -9.72
C THR A 74 13.42 -16.63 -8.67
N HIS A 75 13.07 -15.96 -7.58
CA HIS A 75 12.25 -16.51 -6.52
C HIS A 75 10.80 -16.04 -6.65
N PRO A 76 9.81 -16.95 -6.63
CA PRO A 76 8.40 -16.58 -6.64
C PRO A 76 8.08 -15.59 -5.51
N PRO A 77 7.50 -14.42 -5.80
CA PRO A 77 7.13 -13.46 -4.76
C PRO A 77 6.13 -14.01 -3.75
N VAL A 78 6.17 -13.49 -2.53
CA VAL A 78 5.10 -13.64 -1.54
C VAL A 78 4.33 -12.33 -1.49
N ILE A 79 3.02 -12.37 -1.76
CA ILE A 79 2.18 -11.19 -1.94
C ILE A 79 1.08 -11.18 -0.89
N ILE A 80 1.13 -10.20 0.01
CA ILE A 80 0.10 -9.98 1.03
C ILE A 80 -1.02 -9.15 0.42
N VAL A 81 -2.22 -9.71 0.37
CA VAL A 81 -3.45 -9.08 -0.09
C VAL A 81 -4.48 -9.00 1.03
N GLY A 82 -5.46 -8.13 0.90
CA GLY A 82 -6.52 -7.87 1.86
C GLY A 82 -6.88 -6.39 1.88
N HIS A 83 -8.07 -6.04 2.33
CA HIS A 83 -8.51 -4.65 2.36
C HIS A 83 -7.65 -3.79 3.31
N TRP A 84 -7.53 -2.50 3.00
CA TRP A 84 -6.94 -1.54 3.94
C TRP A 84 -7.53 -1.71 5.34
N ARG A 85 -6.72 -1.59 6.36
CA ARG A 85 -7.08 -1.72 7.78
C ARG A 85 -7.43 -3.15 8.25
N SER A 86 -7.21 -4.17 7.41
CA SER A 86 -7.35 -5.59 7.81
C SER A 86 -6.12 -6.16 8.53
N GLY A 87 -5.05 -5.36 8.74
CA GLY A 87 -3.83 -5.83 9.42
C GLY A 87 -2.70 -6.22 8.46
N THR A 88 -2.82 -5.91 7.16
CA THR A 88 -1.79 -6.19 6.15
C THR A 88 -0.41 -5.64 6.54
N THR A 89 -0.33 -4.44 7.14
CA THR A 89 0.94 -3.85 7.59
C THR A 89 1.56 -4.65 8.74
N TYR A 90 0.75 -5.08 9.72
CA TYR A 90 1.25 -5.86 10.86
C TYR A 90 1.84 -7.20 10.41
N LEU A 91 1.14 -7.90 9.51
CA LEU A 91 1.64 -9.14 8.91
C LEU A 91 2.91 -8.90 8.08
N HIS A 92 2.95 -7.83 7.28
CA HIS A 92 4.10 -7.46 6.46
C HIS A 92 5.35 -7.19 7.33
N GLU A 93 5.18 -6.42 8.40
CA GLU A 93 6.25 -6.14 9.37
C GLU A 93 6.79 -7.44 9.99
N ILE A 94 5.93 -8.35 10.46
CA ILE A 94 6.36 -9.64 11.04
C ILE A 94 7.20 -10.41 10.01
N LEU A 95 6.68 -10.61 8.80
CA LEU A 95 7.33 -11.42 7.78
C LEU A 95 8.61 -10.77 7.23
N SER A 96 8.73 -9.44 7.27
CA SER A 96 9.92 -8.72 6.79
C SER A 96 11.18 -9.00 7.62
N TYR A 97 11.05 -9.61 8.80
CA TYR A 97 12.19 -10.04 9.62
C TYR A 97 12.79 -11.38 9.20
N ASP A 98 12.22 -12.04 8.19
CA ASP A 98 12.83 -13.21 7.57
C ASP A 98 13.94 -12.75 6.60
N PRO A 99 15.21 -13.22 6.81
CA PRO A 99 16.34 -12.80 5.99
C PRO A 99 16.27 -13.21 4.52
N GLN A 100 15.40 -14.19 4.16
CA GLN A 100 15.18 -14.57 2.76
C GLN A 100 14.41 -13.51 1.97
N PHE A 101 13.62 -12.66 2.66
CA PHE A 101 12.80 -11.67 2.01
C PHE A 101 13.48 -10.33 1.80
N CYS A 102 13.04 -9.63 0.76
CA CYS A 102 13.21 -8.20 0.60
C CYS A 102 11.86 -7.54 0.32
N SER A 103 11.63 -6.41 0.96
CA SER A 103 10.42 -5.60 0.76
C SER A 103 10.76 -4.29 0.07
N VAL A 104 9.78 -3.70 -0.59
CA VAL A 104 9.84 -2.28 -0.95
C VAL A 104 9.91 -1.47 0.34
N THR A 105 10.85 -0.53 0.44
CA THR A 105 10.99 0.34 1.61
C THR A 105 10.36 1.71 1.37
N LEU A 106 10.10 2.47 2.44
CA LEU A 106 9.65 3.85 2.30
C LEU A 106 10.61 4.66 1.42
N TRP A 107 11.94 4.49 1.59
CA TRP A 107 12.96 5.13 0.76
C TRP A 107 12.78 4.85 -0.72
N ASN A 108 12.57 3.59 -1.08
CA ASN A 108 12.37 3.19 -2.47
C ASN A 108 11.13 3.84 -3.09
N THR A 109 10.09 4.09 -2.29
CA THR A 109 8.83 4.65 -2.79
C THR A 109 8.82 6.15 -2.93
N LEU A 110 9.60 6.87 -2.13
CA LEU A 110 9.67 8.34 -2.20
C LEU A 110 10.29 8.81 -3.52
N LEU A 111 11.31 8.11 -4.01
CA LEU A 111 12.11 8.49 -5.17
C LEU A 111 12.42 7.27 -6.06
N PRO A 112 11.40 6.54 -6.58
CA PRO A 112 11.56 5.19 -7.14
C PRO A 112 12.50 5.08 -8.33
N ASP A 113 12.73 6.17 -9.07
CA ASP A 113 13.64 6.24 -10.23
C ASP A 113 14.86 7.12 -9.97
N SER A 114 15.22 7.35 -8.68
CA SER A 114 16.42 8.13 -8.31
C SER A 114 17.02 7.78 -6.94
N PHE A 115 16.38 6.91 -6.14
CA PHE A 115 16.82 6.63 -4.77
C PHE A 115 18.26 6.11 -4.67
N LEU A 116 18.75 5.33 -5.64
CA LEU A 116 20.13 4.84 -5.65
C LEU A 116 21.18 5.96 -5.87
N ILE A 117 20.82 7.00 -6.61
CA ILE A 117 21.68 8.18 -6.79
C ILE A 117 21.66 9.05 -5.55
N LEU A 118 20.51 9.14 -4.89
CA LEU A 118 20.27 9.99 -3.72
C LEU A 118 20.51 9.26 -2.38
N GLU A 119 21.06 8.03 -2.42
CA GLU A 119 21.36 7.25 -1.22
C GLU A 119 22.21 8.04 -0.18
N PRO A 120 23.25 8.82 -0.58
CA PRO A 120 23.99 9.63 0.38
C PRO A 120 23.15 10.68 1.12
N MET A 121 22.02 11.11 0.54
CA MET A 121 21.11 12.07 1.16
C MET A 121 20.05 11.42 2.05
N LYS A 122 19.93 10.10 2.06
CA LYS A 122 18.89 9.36 2.79
C LYS A 122 18.84 9.70 4.28
N LYS A 123 20.00 9.68 4.95
CA LYS A 123 20.09 10.01 6.37
C LYS A 123 19.65 11.44 6.66
N PHE A 124 20.02 12.39 5.82
CA PHE A 124 19.57 13.78 5.93
C PHE A 124 18.05 13.88 5.75
N LEU A 125 17.50 13.27 4.69
CA LEU A 125 16.06 13.30 4.40
C LEU A 125 15.24 12.57 5.47
N SER A 126 15.78 11.55 6.12
CA SER A 126 15.08 10.84 7.19
C SER A 126 14.73 11.73 8.40
N ASN A 127 15.51 12.79 8.65
CA ASN A 127 15.25 13.74 9.73
C ASN A 127 13.96 14.58 9.52
N PHE A 128 13.44 14.63 8.29
CA PHE A 128 12.21 15.34 7.95
C PHE A 128 10.98 14.42 7.93
N LEU A 129 11.16 13.13 8.17
CA LEU A 129 10.04 12.20 8.27
C LEU A 129 9.35 12.32 9.64
N PRO A 130 8.03 12.13 9.71
CA PRO A 130 7.34 12.05 10.98
C PRO A 130 7.83 10.82 11.76
N LYS A 131 7.92 10.94 13.08
CA LYS A 131 8.35 9.81 13.94
C LYS A 131 7.33 8.67 13.96
N LYS A 132 6.06 8.98 13.78
CA LYS A 132 4.94 8.02 13.80
C LYS A 132 3.94 8.29 12.68
N ARG A 133 3.29 7.25 12.20
CA ARG A 133 2.21 7.36 11.21
C ARG A 133 0.96 7.95 11.85
N PRO A 134 0.30 8.90 11.19
CA PRO A 134 -0.84 9.64 11.78
C PRO A 134 -2.09 8.79 11.98
N MET A 135 -2.19 7.62 11.33
CA MET A 135 -3.38 6.79 11.31
C MET A 135 -3.38 5.65 12.36
N ASP A 136 -2.22 5.25 12.84
CA ASP A 136 -2.07 4.09 13.72
C ASP A 136 -0.87 4.15 14.67
N GLU A 137 -0.18 5.31 14.73
CA GLU A 137 0.97 5.55 15.60
C GLU A 137 2.17 4.59 15.42
N ILE A 138 2.17 3.77 14.37
CA ILE A 138 3.31 2.93 14.03
C ILE A 138 4.52 3.82 13.72
N ARG A 139 5.68 3.46 14.23
CA ARG A 139 6.94 4.17 13.98
C ARG A 139 7.22 4.20 12.49
N VAL A 140 7.60 5.37 11.97
CA VAL A 140 8.06 5.52 10.58
C VAL A 140 9.54 5.22 10.54
N ASP A 141 9.90 4.25 9.73
CA ASP A 141 11.27 3.89 9.40
C ASP A 141 11.48 4.07 7.89
N ILE A 142 12.51 4.80 7.51
CA ILE A 142 12.80 5.05 6.09
C ILE A 142 13.23 3.76 5.36
N ASP A 143 13.80 2.81 6.10
CA ASP A 143 14.18 1.48 5.63
C ASP A 143 13.12 0.42 5.93
N GLY A 144 12.05 0.79 6.64
CA GLY A 144 10.95 -0.11 6.95
C GLY A 144 10.13 -0.52 5.72
N PRO A 145 9.47 -1.68 5.78
CA PRO A 145 8.65 -2.19 4.68
C PRO A 145 7.47 -1.26 4.40
N TYR A 146 7.22 -1.00 3.12
CA TYR A 146 6.19 -0.07 2.67
C TYR A 146 5.37 -0.63 1.50
N GLU A 147 4.28 0.06 1.13
CA GLU A 147 3.42 -0.31 0.01
C GLU A 147 4.02 0.17 -1.31
N GLU A 148 4.18 -0.73 -2.28
CA GLU A 148 4.67 -0.37 -3.61
C GLU A 148 3.73 0.59 -4.35
N GLU A 149 2.46 0.73 -3.92
CA GLU A 149 1.50 1.66 -4.50
C GLU A 149 1.98 3.12 -4.47
N ALA A 150 2.79 3.49 -3.48
CA ALA A 150 3.38 4.83 -3.43
C ALA A 150 4.38 5.07 -4.56
N ALA A 151 5.16 4.05 -4.95
CA ALA A 151 6.03 4.13 -6.13
C ALA A 151 5.21 4.13 -7.42
N ILE A 152 4.14 3.32 -7.49
CA ILE A 152 3.23 3.30 -8.65
C ILE A 152 2.67 4.69 -8.91
N ALA A 153 2.33 5.46 -7.88
CA ALA A 153 1.84 6.82 -8.04
C ALA A 153 2.84 7.76 -8.75
N VAL A 154 4.14 7.47 -8.67
CA VAL A 154 5.18 8.26 -9.33
C VAL A 154 5.35 7.88 -10.80
N PHE A 155 5.32 6.58 -11.13
CA PHE A 155 5.63 6.15 -12.48
C PHE A 155 4.39 5.84 -13.35
N SER A 156 3.22 5.65 -12.79
CA SER A 156 1.99 5.37 -13.51
C SER A 156 0.92 6.44 -13.25
N PRO A 157 0.08 6.79 -14.25
CA PRO A 157 -1.10 7.62 -14.04
C PRO A 157 -2.25 6.85 -13.36
N TRP A 158 -2.08 5.54 -13.15
CA TRP A 158 -3.07 4.63 -12.60
C TRP A 158 -2.56 4.05 -11.27
N SER A 159 -2.80 4.78 -10.20
CA SER A 159 -2.49 4.39 -8.83
C SER A 159 -3.65 4.75 -7.89
N PHE A 160 -3.92 3.90 -6.91
CA PHE A 160 -4.90 4.19 -5.87
C PHE A 160 -4.64 5.55 -5.16
N PHE A 161 -3.38 5.94 -5.00
CA PHE A 161 -3.08 7.24 -4.39
C PHE A 161 -3.66 8.42 -5.16
N HIS A 162 -3.87 8.29 -6.47
CA HIS A 162 -4.51 9.37 -7.24
C HIS A 162 -5.97 9.58 -6.87
N CYS A 163 -6.67 8.54 -6.39
CA CYS A 163 -8.01 8.69 -5.81
C CYS A 163 -8.02 9.57 -4.55
N LEU A 164 -6.89 9.59 -3.81
CA LEU A 164 -6.73 10.40 -2.61
C LEU A 164 -6.26 11.82 -2.93
N HIS A 165 -5.53 11.99 -4.03
CA HIS A 165 -5.04 13.30 -4.47
C HIS A 165 -6.13 14.12 -5.13
N PHE A 166 -6.96 13.50 -5.97
CA PHE A 166 -7.88 14.15 -6.89
C PHE A 166 -9.32 13.70 -6.65
N ALA A 167 -9.99 14.37 -5.73
CA ALA A 167 -11.34 14.01 -5.29
C ALA A 167 -12.38 14.05 -6.41
N ARG A 168 -12.27 15.02 -7.35
CA ARG A 168 -13.22 15.16 -8.46
C ARG A 168 -13.29 13.93 -9.37
N ASN A 169 -12.19 13.20 -9.53
CA ASN A 169 -12.09 12.02 -10.39
C ASN A 169 -11.83 10.74 -9.58
N ALA A 170 -12.08 10.75 -8.26
CA ALA A 170 -11.71 9.66 -7.37
C ALA A 170 -12.32 8.31 -7.77
N GLU A 171 -13.56 8.29 -8.22
CA GLU A 171 -14.24 7.06 -8.67
C GLU A 171 -13.62 6.51 -9.96
N GLU A 172 -13.43 7.36 -10.97
CA GLU A 172 -12.78 6.97 -12.23
C GLU A 172 -11.37 6.46 -11.97
N GLN A 173 -10.59 7.19 -11.15
CA GLN A 173 -9.24 6.79 -10.76
C GLN A 173 -9.25 5.43 -10.03
N TYR A 174 -10.21 5.18 -9.15
CA TYR A 174 -10.36 3.91 -8.46
C TYR A 174 -10.60 2.75 -9.45
N LEU A 175 -11.59 2.90 -10.34
CA LEU A 175 -11.94 1.88 -11.32
C LEU A 175 -10.76 1.57 -12.26
N LYS A 176 -10.05 2.58 -12.73
CA LYS A 176 -8.90 2.44 -13.63
C LYS A 176 -7.65 1.90 -12.92
N SER A 177 -7.38 2.33 -11.69
CA SER A 177 -6.16 1.94 -10.99
C SER A 177 -6.26 0.59 -10.29
N ILE A 178 -7.42 0.23 -9.75
CA ILE A 178 -7.62 -0.99 -8.97
C ILE A 178 -8.14 -2.14 -9.85
N HIS A 179 -9.09 -1.84 -10.74
CA HIS A 179 -9.77 -2.86 -11.55
C HIS A 179 -9.37 -2.83 -13.03
N PHE A 180 -8.51 -1.91 -13.43
CA PHE A 180 -8.13 -1.65 -14.84
C PHE A 180 -9.33 -1.43 -15.78
N LYS A 181 -10.50 -1.12 -15.21
CA LYS A 181 -11.74 -0.93 -15.95
C LYS A 181 -11.67 0.35 -16.78
N GLY A 182 -11.90 0.22 -18.09
CA GLY A 182 -11.85 1.34 -19.04
C GLY A 182 -10.42 1.75 -19.45
N LEU A 183 -9.42 0.90 -19.21
CA LEU A 183 -8.08 1.01 -19.79
C LEU A 183 -8.01 0.22 -21.09
N THR A 184 -7.17 0.70 -22.01
CA THR A 184 -6.81 -0.08 -23.21
C THR A 184 -5.78 -1.16 -22.84
N ASN A 185 -5.67 -2.18 -23.69
CA ASN A 185 -4.64 -3.22 -23.51
C ASN A 185 -3.23 -2.62 -23.47
N GLU A 186 -2.95 -1.58 -24.27
CA GLU A 186 -1.66 -0.90 -24.28
C GLU A 186 -1.36 -0.21 -22.93
N GLU A 187 -2.36 0.43 -22.32
CA GLU A 187 -2.23 1.06 -21.00
C GLU A 187 -1.97 0.02 -19.89
N ILE A 188 -2.65 -1.14 -19.97
CA ILE A 188 -2.47 -2.25 -19.03
C ILE A 188 -1.06 -2.84 -19.18
N GLU A 189 -0.62 -3.14 -20.40
CA GLU A 189 0.71 -3.69 -20.65
C GLU A 189 1.82 -2.70 -20.28
N LYS A 190 1.59 -1.41 -20.48
CA LYS A 190 2.51 -0.39 -19.99
C LYS A 190 2.59 -0.39 -18.46
N TRP A 191 1.47 -0.50 -17.77
CA TRP A 191 1.42 -0.58 -16.32
C TRP A 191 2.19 -1.81 -15.81
N LYS A 192 1.98 -2.99 -16.43
CA LYS A 192 2.70 -4.24 -16.11
C LYS A 192 4.21 -4.07 -16.28
N LYS A 193 4.67 -3.51 -17.40
CA LYS A 193 6.10 -3.25 -17.66
C LYS A 193 6.71 -2.31 -16.64
N ASP A 194 6.03 -1.21 -16.30
CA ASP A 194 6.50 -0.25 -15.31
C ASP A 194 6.57 -0.90 -13.91
N TYR A 195 5.58 -1.72 -13.54
CA TYR A 195 5.53 -2.47 -12.28
C TYR A 195 6.66 -3.51 -12.20
N GLU A 196 6.80 -4.35 -13.22
CA GLU A 196 7.85 -5.38 -13.29
C GLU A 196 9.24 -4.74 -13.21
N LYS A 197 9.47 -3.63 -13.91
CA LYS A 197 10.73 -2.89 -13.85
C LYS A 197 11.05 -2.41 -12.43
N PHE A 198 10.05 -1.92 -11.70
CA PHE A 198 10.24 -1.52 -10.31
C PHE A 198 10.55 -2.74 -9.43
N MET A 199 9.87 -3.87 -9.62
CA MET A 199 10.18 -5.11 -8.90
C MET A 199 11.60 -5.61 -9.20
N LYS A 200 12.05 -5.56 -10.47
CA LYS A 200 13.44 -5.84 -10.86
C LYS A 200 14.43 -4.88 -10.17
N THR A 201 14.06 -3.61 -10.00
CA THR A 201 14.90 -2.66 -9.26
C THR A 201 15.07 -3.08 -7.80
N ILE A 202 13.99 -3.46 -7.13
CA ILE A 202 14.04 -3.94 -5.73
C ILE A 202 14.84 -5.23 -5.62
N THR A 203 14.65 -6.17 -6.56
CA THR A 203 15.43 -7.43 -6.62
C THR A 203 16.91 -7.15 -6.82
N TYR A 204 17.28 -6.23 -7.72
CA TYR A 204 18.65 -5.85 -8.00
C TYR A 204 19.37 -5.30 -6.75
N VAL A 205 18.75 -4.36 -6.04
CA VAL A 205 19.37 -3.73 -4.87
C VAL A 205 19.45 -4.65 -3.64
N ASN A 206 18.68 -5.73 -3.64
CA ASN A 206 18.65 -6.74 -2.59
C ASN A 206 19.31 -8.06 -3.00
N ASN A 207 20.22 -8.04 -4.00
CA ASN A 207 21.01 -9.20 -4.43
C ASN A 207 20.17 -10.45 -4.75
N GLY A 208 19.01 -10.28 -5.40
CA GLY A 208 18.17 -11.37 -5.85
C GLY A 208 17.28 -12.01 -4.79
N LYS A 209 17.18 -11.45 -3.57
CA LYS A 209 16.28 -11.96 -2.52
C LYS A 209 14.83 -12.06 -3.00
N ARG A 210 14.05 -12.94 -2.38
CA ARG A 210 12.62 -13.12 -2.64
C ARG A 210 11.84 -11.88 -2.26
N LEU A 211 11.02 -11.38 -3.17
CA LEU A 211 10.14 -10.24 -2.92
C LEU A 211 9.04 -10.61 -1.92
N LEU A 212 8.87 -9.82 -0.88
CA LEU A 212 7.71 -9.78 -0.01
C LEU A 212 6.95 -8.48 -0.28
N LEU A 213 5.82 -8.59 -0.94
CA LEU A 213 5.02 -7.45 -1.38
C LEU A 213 3.76 -7.29 -0.54
N LYS A 214 3.37 -6.06 -0.25
CA LYS A 214 2.13 -5.79 0.46
C LYS A 214 1.49 -4.52 -0.07
N ASN A 215 0.38 -4.71 -0.76
CA ASN A 215 -0.42 -3.60 -1.27
C ASN A 215 -1.91 -3.99 -1.27
N PRO A 216 -2.74 -3.33 -0.46
CA PRO A 216 -4.17 -3.63 -0.46
C PRO A 216 -4.85 -3.48 -1.84
N ALA A 217 -4.34 -2.60 -2.71
CA ALA A 217 -4.83 -2.48 -4.07
C ALA A 217 -4.65 -3.78 -4.90
N ASN A 218 -3.62 -4.55 -4.59
CA ASN A 218 -3.34 -5.83 -5.25
C ASN A 218 -4.38 -6.91 -4.95
N THR A 219 -5.25 -6.70 -3.97
CA THR A 219 -6.37 -7.60 -3.67
C THR A 219 -7.33 -7.77 -4.85
N SER A 220 -7.38 -6.79 -5.75
CA SER A 220 -8.20 -6.83 -6.98
C SER A 220 -7.35 -6.90 -8.25
N ARG A 221 -6.05 -7.21 -8.13
CA ARG A 221 -5.10 -7.32 -9.24
C ARG A 221 -4.45 -8.71 -9.33
N ILE A 222 -5.07 -9.73 -8.73
CA ILE A 222 -4.51 -11.10 -8.64
C ILE A 222 -4.24 -11.67 -10.03
N THR A 223 -5.20 -11.59 -10.94
CA THR A 223 -5.03 -12.06 -12.33
C THR A 223 -3.78 -11.47 -12.98
N MET A 224 -3.63 -10.15 -12.88
CA MET A 224 -2.49 -9.47 -13.46
C MET A 224 -1.16 -9.81 -12.76
N LEU A 225 -1.19 -10.03 -11.44
CA LEU A 225 0.00 -10.46 -10.70
C LEU A 225 0.39 -11.89 -11.06
N LEU A 226 -0.57 -12.77 -11.35
CA LEU A 226 -0.31 -14.12 -11.87
C LEU A 226 0.27 -14.08 -13.30
N ASP A 227 -0.17 -13.14 -14.16
CA ASP A 227 0.45 -12.94 -15.47
C ASP A 227 1.94 -12.55 -15.35
N LEU A 228 2.29 -11.72 -14.36
CA LEU A 228 3.67 -11.30 -14.12
C LEU A 228 4.50 -12.33 -13.35
N PHE A 229 3.88 -13.01 -12.42
CA PHE A 229 4.49 -13.96 -11.49
C PHE A 229 3.63 -15.23 -11.36
N PRO A 230 3.63 -16.15 -12.34
CA PRO A 230 2.75 -17.31 -12.35
C PRO A 230 2.88 -18.20 -11.11
N GLU A 231 4.08 -18.22 -10.49
CA GLU A 231 4.39 -19.03 -9.30
C GLU A 231 4.26 -18.25 -7.98
N ALA A 232 3.70 -17.04 -8.00
CA ALA A 232 3.55 -16.23 -6.79
C ALA A 232 2.75 -16.93 -5.70
N ASN A 233 3.13 -16.71 -4.45
CA ASN A 233 2.39 -17.15 -3.28
C ASN A 233 1.59 -15.97 -2.72
N PHE A 234 0.34 -16.21 -2.32
CA PHE A 234 -0.55 -15.18 -1.78
C PHE A 234 -0.87 -15.44 -0.31
N ILE A 235 -0.92 -14.38 0.47
CA ILE A 235 -1.42 -14.40 1.84
C ILE A 235 -2.56 -13.40 1.90
N HIS A 236 -3.80 -13.90 2.01
CA HIS A 236 -4.95 -13.04 2.17
C HIS A 236 -5.23 -12.84 3.66
N ILE A 237 -5.24 -11.59 4.11
CA ILE A 237 -5.59 -11.25 5.48
C ILE A 237 -6.92 -10.49 5.53
N TYR A 238 -7.84 -10.99 6.35
CA TYR A 238 -9.17 -10.40 6.57
C TYR A 238 -9.42 -10.09 8.04
N ARG A 239 -10.35 -9.22 8.31
CA ARG A 239 -10.67 -8.71 9.64
C ARG A 239 -12.15 -8.40 9.73
N ASN A 240 -12.67 -8.30 10.98
CA ASN A 240 -14.05 -7.89 11.25
C ASN A 240 -14.47 -6.66 10.43
N PRO A 241 -15.43 -6.79 9.48
CA PRO A 241 -15.81 -5.73 8.55
C PRO A 241 -16.30 -4.46 9.24
N TYR A 242 -16.96 -4.55 10.36
CA TYR A 242 -17.42 -3.38 11.13
C TYR A 242 -16.24 -2.54 11.63
N LYS A 243 -15.18 -3.20 12.12
CA LYS A 243 -13.94 -2.52 12.54
C LYS A 243 -13.17 -1.96 11.36
N VAL A 244 -13.16 -2.69 10.23
CA VAL A 244 -12.53 -2.24 8.97
C VAL A 244 -13.20 -0.95 8.48
N TYR A 245 -14.53 -0.88 8.46
CA TYR A 245 -15.26 0.34 8.04
C TYR A 245 -14.83 1.56 8.84
N LEU A 246 -14.97 1.52 10.16
CA LEU A 246 -14.64 2.67 11.03
C LEU A 246 -13.17 3.09 10.91
N SER A 247 -12.28 2.08 10.87
CA SER A 247 -10.85 2.33 10.74
C SER A 247 -10.51 2.94 9.39
N THR A 248 -11.23 2.57 8.32
CA THR A 248 -11.01 3.09 6.97
C THR A 248 -11.53 4.52 6.83
N VAL A 249 -12.71 4.83 7.37
CA VAL A 249 -13.23 6.22 7.39
C VAL A 249 -12.27 7.13 8.15
N LYS A 250 -11.84 6.74 9.36
CA LYS A 250 -10.85 7.51 10.14
C LYS A 250 -9.54 7.69 9.40
N MET A 251 -9.04 6.62 8.77
CA MET A 251 -7.80 6.68 7.97
C MET A 251 -7.95 7.65 6.80
N ARG A 252 -9.04 7.56 6.03
CA ARG A 252 -9.29 8.43 4.88
C ARG A 252 -9.26 9.89 5.27
N ASN A 253 -9.97 10.28 6.33
CA ASN A 253 -9.98 11.65 6.82
C ASN A 253 -8.57 12.13 7.21
N ASN A 254 -7.81 11.33 7.97
CA ASN A 254 -6.45 11.69 8.39
C ASN A 254 -5.45 11.76 7.23
N VAL A 255 -5.62 10.90 6.22
CA VAL A 255 -4.72 10.84 5.06
C VAL A 255 -5.02 11.97 4.07
N LEU A 256 -6.29 12.30 3.84
CA LEU A 256 -6.68 13.39 2.95
C LEU A 256 -6.12 14.73 3.39
N ASP A 257 -6.09 15.04 4.68
CA ASP A 257 -5.47 16.26 5.20
C ASP A 257 -4.01 16.43 4.72
N LYS A 258 -3.31 15.34 4.46
CA LYS A 258 -1.90 15.34 4.09
C LYS A 258 -1.63 15.14 2.60
N LEU A 259 -2.47 14.36 1.93
CA LEU A 259 -2.24 13.95 0.54
C LEU A 259 -3.15 14.64 -0.47
N ALA A 260 -4.28 15.20 -0.06
CA ALA A 260 -5.24 15.79 -0.99
C ALA A 260 -4.64 16.99 -1.75
N LEU A 261 -5.00 17.08 -3.02
CA LEU A 261 -4.78 18.23 -3.91
C LEU A 261 -6.11 18.89 -4.29
N GLN A 262 -7.22 18.23 -3.93
CA GLN A 262 -8.59 18.70 -4.13
C GLN A 262 -9.43 18.35 -2.89
N ASP A 263 -10.41 19.17 -2.59
CA ASP A 263 -11.34 18.94 -1.48
C ASP A 263 -12.32 17.78 -1.80
N ALA A 264 -12.66 17.04 -0.74
CA ALA A 264 -13.73 16.03 -0.74
C ALA A 264 -14.61 16.24 0.50
N SER A 265 -15.92 16.02 0.35
CA SER A 265 -16.86 16.06 1.49
C SER A 265 -16.78 14.76 2.32
N GLU A 266 -17.16 14.86 3.60
CA GLU A 266 -17.21 13.67 4.48
C GLU A 266 -18.21 12.63 3.95
N GLU A 267 -19.33 13.06 3.37
CA GLU A 267 -20.35 12.19 2.78
C GLU A 267 -19.80 11.40 1.58
N GLU A 268 -19.07 12.07 0.68
CA GLU A 268 -18.40 11.42 -0.46
C GLU A 268 -17.38 10.40 0.01
N ILE A 269 -16.60 10.70 1.05
CA ILE A 269 -15.62 9.78 1.61
C ILE A 269 -16.30 8.53 2.15
N GLU A 270 -17.38 8.66 2.92
CA GLU A 270 -18.11 7.51 3.46
C GLU A 270 -18.75 6.66 2.37
N LYS A 271 -19.37 7.29 1.37
CA LYS A 271 -19.92 6.59 0.20
C LYS A 271 -18.85 5.80 -0.54
N GLN A 272 -17.69 6.44 -0.80
CA GLN A 272 -16.56 5.77 -1.44
C GLN A 272 -16.03 4.60 -0.61
N VAL A 273 -15.96 4.71 0.72
CA VAL A 273 -15.50 3.62 1.58
C VAL A 273 -16.41 2.39 1.45
N ILE A 274 -17.73 2.59 1.46
CA ILE A 274 -18.70 1.50 1.30
C ILE A 274 -18.56 0.82 -0.08
N GLU A 275 -18.58 1.61 -1.15
CA GLU A 275 -18.58 1.06 -2.51
C GLU A 275 -17.22 0.46 -2.90
N ASN A 276 -16.13 1.09 -2.49
CA ASN A 276 -14.79 0.59 -2.82
C ASN A 276 -14.48 -0.74 -2.12
N TYR A 277 -14.89 -0.91 -0.86
CA TYR A 277 -14.78 -2.21 -0.18
C TYR A 277 -15.54 -3.29 -0.93
N LYS A 278 -16.80 -3.02 -1.28
CA LYS A 278 -17.66 -3.95 -2.00
C LYS A 278 -17.07 -4.38 -3.33
N ARG A 279 -16.59 -3.41 -4.12
CA ARG A 279 -15.94 -3.67 -5.42
C ARG A 279 -14.65 -4.48 -5.25
N LEU A 280 -13.80 -4.09 -4.31
CA LEU A 280 -12.53 -4.76 -4.03
C LEU A 280 -12.73 -6.22 -3.64
N MET A 281 -13.61 -6.47 -2.66
CA MET A 281 -13.81 -7.82 -2.13
C MET A 281 -14.56 -8.73 -3.10
N LYS A 282 -15.53 -8.22 -3.87
CA LYS A 282 -16.15 -9.00 -4.94
C LYS A 282 -15.14 -9.42 -5.99
N SER A 283 -14.30 -8.48 -6.43
CA SER A 283 -13.22 -8.77 -7.37
C SER A 283 -12.20 -9.77 -6.80
N TYR A 284 -11.90 -9.70 -5.51
CA TYR A 284 -11.07 -10.70 -4.83
C TYR A 284 -11.67 -12.10 -4.94
N PHE A 285 -12.93 -12.29 -4.53
CA PHE A 285 -13.61 -13.59 -4.56
C PHE A 285 -13.76 -14.19 -5.98
N GLU A 286 -13.75 -13.34 -7.00
CA GLU A 286 -13.71 -13.80 -8.39
C GLU A 286 -12.31 -14.26 -8.81
N GLN A 287 -11.28 -13.47 -8.47
CA GLN A 287 -9.91 -13.68 -8.93
C GLN A 287 -9.15 -14.72 -8.09
N GLU A 288 -9.46 -14.87 -6.81
CA GLU A 288 -8.79 -15.88 -5.95
C GLU A 288 -8.89 -17.30 -6.50
N LYS A 289 -9.97 -17.61 -7.23
CA LYS A 289 -10.23 -18.88 -7.88
C LYS A 289 -9.19 -19.22 -8.96
N GLN A 290 -8.45 -18.22 -9.44
CA GLN A 290 -7.39 -18.39 -10.44
C GLN A 290 -6.04 -18.72 -9.80
N ILE A 291 -5.91 -18.55 -8.48
CA ILE A 291 -4.67 -18.86 -7.77
C ILE A 291 -4.50 -20.39 -7.74
N PRO A 292 -3.36 -20.92 -8.18
CA PRO A 292 -3.10 -22.35 -8.16
C PRO A 292 -3.24 -22.94 -6.75
N LYS A 293 -3.74 -24.16 -6.65
CA LYS A 293 -3.93 -24.87 -5.37
C LYS A 293 -2.61 -24.94 -4.58
N GLY A 294 -2.66 -24.55 -3.32
CA GLY A 294 -1.49 -24.50 -2.43
C GLY A 294 -0.66 -23.22 -2.51
N LYS A 295 -1.06 -22.25 -3.34
CA LYS A 295 -0.39 -20.95 -3.49
C LYS A 295 -1.09 -19.80 -2.74
N ILE A 296 -2.13 -20.09 -1.97
CA ILE A 296 -2.83 -19.11 -1.13
C ILE A 296 -3.07 -19.65 0.27
N VAL A 297 -3.01 -18.75 1.25
CA VAL A 297 -3.40 -19.00 2.64
C VAL A 297 -4.19 -17.82 3.18
N ASP A 298 -5.30 -18.11 3.86
CA ASP A 298 -6.11 -17.12 4.57
C ASP A 298 -5.65 -16.96 6.00
N VAL A 299 -5.57 -15.70 6.44
CA VAL A 299 -5.19 -15.31 7.80
C VAL A 299 -6.26 -14.39 8.37
N ARG A 300 -6.88 -14.80 9.47
CA ARG A 300 -7.77 -13.93 10.21
C ARG A 300 -6.95 -13.01 11.11
N TYR A 301 -7.21 -11.71 11.03
CA TYR A 301 -6.45 -10.71 11.80
C TYR A 301 -6.48 -10.97 13.31
N GLU A 302 -7.63 -11.34 13.84
CA GLU A 302 -7.82 -11.61 15.24
C GLU A 302 -6.96 -12.79 15.72
N ASP A 303 -6.82 -13.84 14.91
CA ASP A 303 -5.97 -14.99 15.20
C ASP A 303 -4.47 -14.61 15.11
N LEU A 304 -4.11 -13.77 14.12
CA LEU A 304 -2.75 -13.26 13.99
C LEU A 304 -2.32 -12.42 15.21
N VAL A 305 -3.24 -11.64 15.78
CA VAL A 305 -2.93 -10.82 16.97
C VAL A 305 -2.86 -11.69 18.23
N SER A 306 -3.72 -12.70 18.34
CA SER A 306 -3.74 -13.60 19.51
C SER A 306 -2.54 -14.52 19.57
N ASP A 307 -2.11 -15.07 18.42
CA ASP A 307 -1.00 -16.00 18.34
C ASP A 307 -0.21 -15.83 17.02
N PRO A 308 0.60 -14.78 16.92
CA PRO A 308 1.31 -14.44 15.69
C PRO A 308 2.29 -15.52 15.24
N ILE A 309 2.97 -16.20 16.17
CA ILE A 309 3.98 -17.22 15.82
C ILE A 309 3.31 -18.46 15.20
N ASN A 310 2.22 -18.95 15.75
CA ASN A 310 1.54 -20.11 15.14
C ASN A 310 0.89 -19.74 13.81
N GLN A 311 0.40 -18.51 13.63
CA GLN A 311 -0.08 -18.06 12.31
C GLN A 311 1.05 -18.00 11.29
N VAL A 312 2.24 -17.53 11.65
CA VAL A 312 3.43 -17.57 10.78
C VAL A 312 3.79 -19.02 10.42
N LYS A 313 3.84 -19.93 11.39
CA LYS A 313 4.10 -21.37 11.13
C LYS A 313 3.08 -21.95 10.14
N LYS A 314 1.80 -21.63 10.30
CA LYS A 314 0.73 -22.03 9.37
C LYS A 314 0.97 -21.49 7.96
N ILE A 315 1.37 -20.22 7.81
CA ILE A 315 1.71 -19.60 6.52
C ILE A 315 2.84 -20.38 5.83
N TYR A 316 3.96 -20.59 6.53
CA TYR A 316 5.12 -21.28 5.99
C TYR A 316 4.79 -22.71 5.57
N SER A 317 4.08 -23.47 6.41
CA SER A 317 3.64 -24.82 6.10
C SER A 317 2.71 -24.88 4.88
N LYS A 318 1.69 -24.01 4.82
CA LYS A 318 0.71 -24.02 3.72
C LYS A 318 1.30 -23.60 2.38
N LEU A 319 2.18 -22.61 2.39
CA LEU A 319 2.83 -22.11 1.17
C LEU A 319 4.16 -22.84 0.87
N LYS A 320 4.56 -23.80 1.71
CA LYS A 320 5.82 -24.54 1.60
C LYS A 320 7.04 -23.61 1.50
N LEU A 321 7.06 -22.55 2.32
CA LEU A 321 8.17 -21.61 2.37
C LEU A 321 9.33 -22.23 3.17
N PRO A 322 10.58 -22.12 2.69
CA PRO A 322 11.76 -22.56 3.44
C PRO A 322 12.15 -21.53 4.51
N GLY A 323 13.11 -21.90 5.40
CA GLY A 323 13.82 -20.97 6.26
C GLY A 323 13.04 -20.48 7.48
N LEU A 324 11.99 -21.20 7.93
CA LEU A 324 11.21 -20.78 9.11
C LEU A 324 12.06 -20.62 10.36
N ASP A 325 12.99 -21.55 10.60
CA ASP A 325 13.82 -21.53 11.81
C ASP A 325 14.76 -20.33 11.85
N ASP A 326 15.26 -19.90 10.69
CA ASP A 326 16.08 -18.69 10.54
C ASP A 326 15.25 -17.39 10.72
N ALA A 327 13.98 -17.44 10.37
CA ALA A 327 13.06 -16.30 10.44
C ALA A 327 12.55 -16.05 11.87
N LEU A 328 12.28 -17.11 12.64
CA LEU A 328 11.62 -17.03 13.94
C LEU A 328 12.34 -16.13 14.97
N PRO A 329 13.68 -16.13 15.12
CA PRO A 329 14.35 -15.26 16.09
C PRO A 329 14.09 -13.77 15.82
N GLY A 330 14.19 -13.34 14.56
CA GLY A 330 13.92 -11.95 14.16
C GLY A 330 12.46 -11.55 14.41
N MET A 331 11.53 -12.40 14.04
CA MET A 331 10.11 -12.17 14.23
C MET A 331 9.71 -12.09 15.71
N LYS A 332 10.23 -12.99 16.56
CA LYS A 332 10.00 -12.95 18.02
C LYS A 332 10.53 -11.65 18.63
N LYS A 333 11.73 -11.22 18.25
CA LYS A 333 12.31 -9.95 18.72
C LYS A 333 11.46 -8.73 18.31
N TYR A 334 10.89 -8.74 17.12
CA TYR A 334 9.95 -7.71 16.70
C TYR A 334 8.68 -7.72 17.56
N LEU A 335 8.05 -8.88 17.74
CA LEU A 335 6.83 -9.03 18.52
C LEU A 335 7.00 -8.59 19.98
N GLU A 336 8.15 -8.87 20.59
CA GLU A 336 8.48 -8.40 21.94
C GLU A 336 8.48 -6.87 22.05
N ARG A 337 8.98 -6.18 21.02
CA ARG A 337 8.97 -4.71 20.98
C ARG A 337 7.56 -4.11 20.76
N GLN A 338 6.62 -4.92 20.30
CA GLN A 338 5.24 -4.50 20.03
C GLN A 338 4.25 -4.87 21.13
N LYS A 339 4.67 -5.47 22.25
CA LYS A 339 3.80 -5.93 23.35
C LYS A 339 2.87 -4.84 23.91
N ASP A 340 3.34 -3.58 23.92
CA ASP A 340 2.59 -2.44 24.43
C ASP A 340 1.68 -1.78 23.37
N TYR A 341 1.68 -2.27 22.14
CA TYR A 341 0.85 -1.69 21.08
C TYR A 341 -0.62 -1.99 21.30
N LYS A 342 -1.43 -0.95 21.54
CA LYS A 342 -2.88 -1.05 21.70
C LYS A 342 -3.60 -0.72 20.39
N THR A 343 -4.45 -1.62 19.94
CA THR A 343 -5.32 -1.37 18.79
C THR A 343 -6.37 -0.31 19.12
N ASN A 344 -6.77 0.49 18.13
CA ASN A 344 -7.84 1.46 18.30
C ASN A 344 -9.13 0.78 18.74
N VAL A 345 -9.76 1.31 19.80
CA VAL A 345 -11.10 0.93 20.25
C VAL A 345 -12.11 1.86 19.56
N TYR A 346 -13.16 1.28 19.00
CA TYR A 346 -14.23 2.02 18.32
C TYR A 346 -15.55 1.79 19.01
N LYS A 347 -16.28 2.86 19.31
CA LYS A 347 -17.70 2.77 19.63
C LYS A 347 -18.47 2.74 18.32
N ILE A 348 -19.34 1.76 18.16
CA ILE A 348 -20.10 1.54 16.91
C ILE A 348 -21.56 1.74 17.23
N ASP A 349 -22.21 2.70 16.59
CA ASP A 349 -23.63 2.91 16.76
C ASP A 349 -24.48 1.95 15.89
N LYS A 350 -25.76 1.81 16.22
CA LYS A 350 -26.69 0.92 15.52
C LYS A 350 -26.84 1.27 14.03
N LYS A 351 -26.78 2.55 13.67
CA LYS A 351 -26.91 2.99 12.26
C LYS A 351 -25.72 2.52 11.43
N ILE A 352 -24.51 2.62 11.98
CA ILE A 352 -23.29 2.12 11.34
C ILE A 352 -23.34 0.60 11.19
N ILE A 353 -23.78 -0.13 12.23
CA ILE A 353 -23.95 -1.59 12.17
C ILE A 353 -24.87 -1.96 11.02
N GLN A 354 -26.05 -1.35 10.94
CA GLN A 354 -27.03 -1.63 9.90
C GLN A 354 -26.49 -1.28 8.50
N ARG A 355 -25.81 -0.14 8.37
CA ARG A 355 -25.22 0.30 7.10
C ARG A 355 -24.15 -0.67 6.60
N VAL A 356 -23.25 -1.12 7.46
CA VAL A 356 -22.22 -2.08 7.12
C VAL A 356 -22.83 -3.44 6.79
N LYS A 357 -23.78 -3.92 7.60
CA LYS A 357 -24.48 -5.18 7.34
C LYS A 357 -25.16 -5.17 5.98
N ASN A 358 -25.96 -4.15 5.66
CA ASN A 358 -26.69 -4.06 4.40
C ASN A 358 -25.78 -4.05 3.14
N ASN A 359 -24.53 -3.62 3.28
CA ASN A 359 -23.63 -3.48 2.14
C ASN A 359 -22.53 -4.55 2.07
N TRP A 360 -22.13 -5.14 3.21
CA TRP A 360 -20.97 -6.03 3.30
C TRP A 360 -21.29 -7.41 3.84
N ASP A 361 -22.56 -7.80 3.87
CA ASP A 361 -23.03 -9.09 4.37
C ASP A 361 -22.35 -10.28 3.70
N PHE A 362 -22.06 -10.14 2.41
CA PHE A 362 -21.33 -11.11 1.60
C PHE A 362 -19.88 -11.40 2.08
N THR A 363 -19.34 -10.63 3.03
CA THR A 363 -18.08 -10.90 3.73
C THR A 363 -18.30 -11.20 5.20
N ILE A 364 -19.35 -10.65 5.82
CA ILE A 364 -19.66 -10.84 7.23
C ILE A 364 -20.06 -12.29 7.51
N GLU A 365 -21.01 -12.81 6.74
CA GLU A 365 -21.55 -14.15 6.91
C GLU A 365 -20.52 -15.26 6.61
N PRO A 366 -19.86 -15.28 5.44
CA PRO A 366 -18.88 -16.32 5.13
C PRO A 366 -17.68 -16.36 6.09
N TRP A 367 -17.30 -15.20 6.64
CA TRP A 367 -16.20 -15.12 7.61
C TRP A 367 -16.65 -15.31 9.07
N GLY A 368 -17.96 -15.54 9.32
CA GLY A 368 -18.50 -15.84 10.63
C GLY A 368 -18.45 -14.69 11.62
N TYR A 369 -18.44 -13.42 11.16
CA TYR A 369 -18.43 -12.26 12.04
C TYR A 369 -19.85 -11.91 12.52
N LYS A 370 -19.95 -11.59 13.80
CA LYS A 370 -21.17 -11.06 14.41
C LYS A 370 -21.11 -9.55 14.56
N PRO A 371 -22.27 -8.86 14.52
CA PRO A 371 -22.33 -7.44 14.87
C PRO A 371 -21.70 -7.21 16.25
N PRO A 372 -20.93 -6.13 16.43
CA PRO A 372 -20.45 -5.76 17.75
C PRO A 372 -21.62 -5.43 18.67
N LYS A 373 -21.48 -5.81 19.94
CA LYS A 373 -22.44 -5.52 21.00
C LYS A 373 -22.48 -4.04 21.34
#